data_21272c1ac37518d10ee07cf752ef09f3
#
_entry.id   21272c1ac37518d10ee07cf752ef09f3
#
_cell.length_a   1.000
_cell.length_b   1.000
_cell.length_c   1.000
_cell.angle_alpha   90.00
_cell.angle_beta   90.00
_cell.angle_gamma   90.00
#
_symmetry.space_group_name_H-M   'P 1'
#
loop_
_entity.id
_entity.type
_entity.pdbx_description
1 polymer ?
#
loop_
_entity_poly.entity_id
_entity_poly.type
_entity_poly.pdbx_seq_one_letter_code
_entity_poly.pdbx_strand_id
1 'polypeptide(L)'
;MKKNFALIGAAGYVAPKHMRAIKETGNTLVAALDKSDSVGILDSFAYDVSFFTEFERFDRHAEKLRRSDEKRKIDYVSICSPNYLHDAHMRFALRIGANAICEKPLVLNPWNLDAIKLMEEETGKIVYTVLQLRVHPSIIELKNKIAAEKRVGKYNIDLTYITSRGLWYFNSWKGDISKSGGIATNIGIHFFDMLIWLFGNVRYQELHLADERKTAGYIELDNACVRWFLSVDQKDLPAHAKENNVPTFRSITIDEKEIEFSGRFTDLHTLVYKDILEGRGYGIEDARPSLNLVSSIRNTTPMSKNKSIVHPFVDQK
;
A
#
# COMPACT_ATOMS: atom_id res chain seq x y z
N MET A 1 4.64 14.26 23.29
CA MET A 1 5.53 13.28 23.96
C MET A 1 6.16 12.38 22.92
N LYS A 2 7.44 12.01 23.10
CA LYS A 2 8.15 11.06 22.24
C LYS A 2 7.51 9.66 22.34
N LYS A 3 7.28 9.00 21.21
CA LYS A 3 6.63 7.68 21.12
C LYS A 3 7.66 6.59 20.83
N ASN A 4 7.40 5.39 21.32
CA ASN A 4 8.19 4.20 21.07
C ASN A 4 7.57 3.36 19.97
N PHE A 5 8.37 3.01 18.99
CA PHE A 5 7.97 2.22 17.83
C PHE A 5 8.65 0.85 17.85
N ALA A 6 7.92 -0.16 17.40
CA ALA A 6 8.49 -1.41 16.92
C ALA A 6 8.30 -1.51 15.40
N LEU A 7 9.16 -2.26 14.71
CA LEU A 7 9.11 -2.46 13.26
C LEU A 7 9.15 -3.96 12.94
N ILE A 8 8.19 -4.43 12.17
CA ILE A 8 8.13 -5.80 11.67
C ILE A 8 8.39 -5.80 10.16
N GLY A 9 9.35 -6.61 9.70
CA GLY A 9 9.81 -6.63 8.32
C GLY A 9 11.01 -5.71 8.08
N ALA A 10 11.96 -5.66 9.03
CA ALA A 10 13.06 -4.70 9.08
C ALA A 10 14.07 -4.82 7.92
N ALA A 11 14.23 -6.01 7.31
CA ALA A 11 15.07 -6.23 6.12
C ALA A 11 14.31 -5.95 4.79
N GLY A 12 13.04 -5.58 4.87
CA GLY A 12 12.21 -5.32 3.70
C GLY A 12 12.60 -4.03 2.95
N TYR A 13 12.35 -4.01 1.64
CA TYR A 13 12.66 -2.86 0.77
C TYR A 13 12.03 -1.53 1.25
N VAL A 14 10.84 -1.57 1.85
CA VAL A 14 10.14 -0.37 2.32
C VAL A 14 10.51 0.02 3.75
N ALA A 15 11.09 -0.87 4.53
CA ALA A 15 11.44 -0.66 5.94
C ALA A 15 12.27 0.62 6.20
N PRO A 16 13.30 0.97 5.38
CA PRO A 16 14.06 2.21 5.56
C PRO A 16 13.21 3.48 5.51
N LYS A 17 12.11 3.48 4.75
CA LYS A 17 11.18 4.62 4.69
C LYS A 17 10.44 4.80 6.02
N HIS A 18 10.02 3.71 6.64
CA HIS A 18 9.38 3.72 7.97
C HIS A 18 10.37 4.13 9.07
N MET A 19 11.59 3.57 9.04
CA MET A 19 12.65 3.95 9.99
C MET A 19 12.95 5.45 9.91
N ARG A 20 13.05 5.99 8.68
CA ARG A 20 13.22 7.41 8.44
C ARG A 20 12.06 8.22 9.00
N ALA A 21 10.82 7.83 8.70
CA ALA A 21 9.62 8.50 9.19
C ALA A 21 9.56 8.52 10.73
N ILE A 22 9.91 7.43 11.41
CA ILE A 22 10.01 7.37 12.87
C ILE A 22 11.04 8.39 13.38
N LYS A 23 12.25 8.40 12.79
CA LYS A 23 13.34 9.29 13.18
C LYS A 23 12.99 10.77 12.93
N GLU A 24 12.48 11.10 11.74
CA GLU A 24 12.16 12.48 11.33
C GLU A 24 10.96 13.06 12.08
N THR A 25 10.06 12.21 12.60
CA THR A 25 8.97 12.64 13.49
C THR A 25 9.39 12.72 14.97
N GLY A 26 10.68 12.58 15.27
CA GLY A 26 11.24 12.73 16.62
C GLY A 26 10.98 11.55 17.56
N ASN A 27 10.60 10.40 17.03
CA ASN A 27 10.24 9.19 17.79
C ASN A 27 11.41 8.20 17.87
N THR A 28 11.22 7.11 18.65
CA THR A 28 12.27 6.12 18.89
C THR A 28 11.83 4.74 18.35
N LEU A 29 12.69 4.11 17.58
CA LEU A 29 12.57 2.68 17.28
C LEU A 29 13.23 1.90 18.41
N VAL A 30 12.46 1.09 19.16
CA VAL A 30 12.95 0.35 20.34
C VAL A 30 13.10 -1.15 20.08
N ALA A 31 12.37 -1.70 19.12
CA ALA A 31 12.43 -3.11 18.76
C ALA A 31 12.22 -3.32 17.26
N ALA A 32 12.86 -4.33 16.68
CA ALA A 32 12.70 -4.69 15.28
C ALA A 32 12.68 -6.21 15.11
N LEU A 33 11.91 -6.67 14.11
CA LEU A 33 11.78 -8.08 13.75
C LEU A 33 11.95 -8.25 12.24
N ASP A 34 12.78 -9.21 11.84
CA ASP A 34 12.77 -9.82 10.51
C ASP A 34 13.35 -11.22 10.58
N LYS A 35 12.86 -12.15 9.75
CA LYS A 35 13.44 -13.50 9.65
C LYS A 35 14.86 -13.50 9.07
N SER A 36 15.23 -12.44 8.34
CA SER A 36 16.58 -12.20 7.83
C SER A 36 17.35 -11.32 8.83
N ASP A 37 18.59 -11.67 9.08
CA ASP A 37 19.55 -10.90 9.89
C ASP A 37 20.29 -9.81 9.10
N SER A 38 19.97 -9.66 7.82
CA SER A 38 20.53 -8.65 6.93
C SER A 38 19.94 -7.26 7.20
N VAL A 39 20.10 -6.77 8.43
CA VAL A 39 19.43 -5.57 8.97
C VAL A 39 20.41 -4.47 9.40
N GLY A 40 21.67 -4.49 8.94
CA GLY A 40 22.67 -3.46 9.28
C GLY A 40 22.22 -2.03 8.98
N ILE A 41 21.18 -1.85 8.15
CA ILE A 41 20.55 -0.56 7.90
C ILE A 41 19.96 0.09 9.18
N LEU A 42 19.67 -0.70 10.22
CA LEU A 42 19.16 -0.19 11.51
C LEU A 42 20.10 0.84 12.12
N ASP A 43 21.42 0.64 12.00
CA ASP A 43 22.44 1.54 12.56
C ASP A 43 22.36 2.96 12.00
N SER A 44 21.82 3.12 10.78
CA SER A 44 21.59 4.45 10.18
C SER A 44 20.45 5.23 10.85
N PHE A 45 19.61 4.55 11.62
CA PHE A 45 18.42 5.12 12.22
C PHE A 45 18.42 5.09 13.75
N ALA A 46 18.84 3.97 14.36
CA ALA A 46 18.89 3.80 15.81
C ALA A 46 19.87 2.68 16.19
N TYR A 47 20.76 2.94 17.19
CA TYR A 47 21.74 1.95 17.67
C TYR A 47 21.19 1.03 18.77
N ASP A 48 20.27 1.53 19.60
CA ASP A 48 19.75 0.79 20.78
C ASP A 48 18.46 0.03 20.47
N VAL A 49 18.37 -0.60 19.27
CA VAL A 49 17.21 -1.37 18.85
C VAL A 49 17.38 -2.83 19.25
N SER A 50 16.45 -3.39 20.02
CA SER A 50 16.39 -4.83 20.26
C SER A 50 15.93 -5.54 18.98
N PHE A 51 16.82 -6.29 18.33
CA PHE A 51 16.50 -7.01 17.10
C PHE A 51 16.23 -8.51 17.34
N PHE A 52 15.28 -9.05 16.60
CA PHE A 52 14.84 -10.44 16.70
C PHE A 52 14.66 -11.05 15.31
N THR A 53 15.03 -12.32 15.17
CA THR A 53 14.77 -13.12 13.96
C THR A 53 13.54 -14.01 14.10
N GLU A 54 13.06 -14.20 15.34
CA GLU A 54 11.94 -15.08 15.68
C GLU A 54 10.79 -14.25 16.27
N PHE A 55 9.59 -14.48 15.76
CA PHE A 55 8.39 -13.73 16.18
C PHE A 55 8.07 -13.98 17.65
N GLU A 56 8.23 -15.20 18.13
CA GLU A 56 7.91 -15.60 19.52
C GLU A 56 8.82 -14.88 20.52
N ARG A 57 10.07 -14.68 20.18
CA ARG A 57 11.01 -13.93 21.03
C ARG A 57 10.71 -12.43 21.02
N PHE A 58 10.34 -11.90 19.87
CA PHE A 58 9.90 -10.53 19.72
C PHE A 58 8.60 -10.26 20.49
N ASP A 59 7.61 -11.15 20.40
CA ASP A 59 6.34 -11.06 21.12
C ASP A 59 6.58 -11.07 22.63
N ARG A 60 7.38 -12.03 23.15
CA ARG A 60 7.75 -12.06 24.56
C ARG A 60 8.47 -10.80 25.02
N HIS A 61 9.34 -10.22 24.20
CA HIS A 61 10.02 -8.96 24.51
C HIS A 61 9.03 -7.78 24.59
N ALA A 62 8.14 -7.66 23.62
CA ALA A 62 7.10 -6.64 23.62
C ALA A 62 6.18 -6.73 24.85
N GLU A 63 5.78 -7.95 25.23
CA GLU A 63 4.98 -8.19 26.44
C GLU A 63 5.76 -7.84 27.72
N LYS A 64 7.07 -8.12 27.78
CA LYS A 64 7.94 -7.70 28.87
C LYS A 64 7.98 -6.17 28.99
N LEU A 65 8.14 -5.44 27.88
CA LEU A 65 8.12 -3.98 27.89
C LEU A 65 6.77 -3.44 28.36
N ARG A 66 5.67 -4.02 27.90
CA ARG A 66 4.31 -3.64 28.29
C ARG A 66 4.07 -3.74 29.79
N ARG A 67 4.60 -4.80 30.45
CA ARG A 67 4.36 -5.07 31.87
C ARG A 67 5.34 -4.39 32.80
N SER A 68 6.59 -4.19 32.38
CA SER A 68 7.67 -3.82 33.30
C SER A 68 8.14 -2.39 33.19
N ASP A 69 7.83 -1.68 32.10
CA ASP A 69 8.36 -0.35 31.86
C ASP A 69 7.40 0.52 31.03
N GLU A 70 6.58 1.32 31.72
CA GLU A 70 5.63 2.25 31.10
C GLU A 70 6.32 3.25 30.15
N LYS A 71 7.58 3.59 30.39
CA LYS A 71 8.34 4.53 29.53
C LYS A 71 8.90 3.88 28.27
N ARG A 72 9.03 2.54 28.27
CA ARG A 72 9.58 1.77 27.15
C ARG A 72 8.52 0.92 26.43
N LYS A 73 7.29 0.94 26.90
CA LYS A 73 6.20 0.25 26.20
C LYS A 73 6.13 0.71 24.74
N ILE A 74 5.75 -0.18 23.87
CA ILE A 74 5.57 0.10 22.45
C ILE A 74 4.24 0.85 22.28
N ASP A 75 4.29 2.06 21.71
CA ASP A 75 3.10 2.86 21.38
C ASP A 75 2.56 2.53 20.00
N TYR A 76 3.45 2.23 19.05
CA TYR A 76 3.13 1.94 17.66
C TYR A 76 3.93 0.75 17.13
N VAL A 77 3.30 -0.09 16.31
CA VAL A 77 3.97 -1.14 15.55
C VAL A 77 3.87 -0.79 14.06
N SER A 78 5.01 -0.52 13.43
CA SER A 78 5.12 -0.35 11.97
C SER A 78 5.24 -1.72 11.31
N ILE A 79 4.35 -2.04 10.35
CA ILE A 79 4.24 -3.35 9.73
C ILE A 79 4.60 -3.24 8.25
N CYS A 80 5.76 -3.80 7.89
CA CYS A 80 6.34 -3.83 6.54
C CYS A 80 6.59 -5.26 6.05
N SER A 81 5.99 -6.23 6.71
CA SER A 81 6.10 -7.65 6.40
C SER A 81 5.42 -8.00 5.06
N PRO A 82 5.54 -9.24 4.56
CA PRO A 82 4.75 -9.70 3.42
C PRO A 82 3.24 -9.59 3.65
N ASN A 83 2.48 -9.26 2.60
CA ASN A 83 1.05 -8.94 2.65
C ASN A 83 0.20 -9.95 3.46
N TYR A 84 0.45 -11.25 3.29
CA TYR A 84 -0.31 -12.31 3.97
C TYR A 84 -0.09 -12.37 5.49
N LEU A 85 0.93 -11.68 6.01
CA LEU A 85 1.23 -11.62 7.45
C LEU A 85 0.66 -10.37 8.12
N HIS A 86 0.18 -9.40 7.36
CA HIS A 86 -0.30 -8.13 7.90
C HIS A 86 -1.40 -8.31 8.94
N ASP A 87 -2.41 -9.16 8.66
CA ASP A 87 -3.51 -9.43 9.59
C ASP A 87 -3.00 -9.92 10.96
N ALA A 88 -2.10 -10.90 10.97
CA ALA A 88 -1.53 -11.44 12.20
C ALA A 88 -0.71 -10.38 12.97
N HIS A 89 0.04 -9.55 12.26
CA HIS A 89 0.87 -8.53 12.88
C HIS A 89 0.07 -7.32 13.38
N MET A 90 -1.04 -6.97 12.74
CA MET A 90 -1.99 -5.97 13.26
C MET A 90 -2.63 -6.47 14.56
N ARG A 91 -3.10 -7.73 14.60
CA ARG A 91 -3.63 -8.35 15.84
C ARG A 91 -2.62 -8.36 16.95
N PHE A 92 -1.36 -8.68 16.65
CA PHE A 92 -0.27 -8.57 17.61
C PHE A 92 -0.14 -7.17 18.18
N ALA A 93 -0.12 -6.12 17.34
CA ALA A 93 0.00 -4.74 17.77
C ALA A 93 -1.13 -4.34 18.74
N LEU A 94 -2.39 -4.62 18.36
CA LEU A 94 -3.55 -4.33 19.18
C LEU A 94 -3.50 -5.07 20.52
N ARG A 95 -3.13 -6.35 20.52
CA ARG A 95 -3.03 -7.20 21.70
C ARG A 95 -2.00 -6.70 22.73
N ILE A 96 -0.87 -6.17 22.27
CA ILE A 96 0.14 -5.57 23.18
C ILE A 96 -0.21 -4.15 23.62
N GLY A 97 -1.36 -3.61 23.22
CA GLY A 97 -1.82 -2.27 23.56
C GLY A 97 -1.15 -1.15 22.75
N ALA A 98 -0.64 -1.46 21.56
CA ALA A 98 -0.06 -0.50 20.62
C ALA A 98 -0.98 -0.23 19.43
N ASN A 99 -0.90 0.97 18.84
CA ASN A 99 -1.48 1.23 17.54
C ASN A 99 -0.65 0.54 16.44
N ALA A 100 -1.28 0.15 15.33
CA ALA A 100 -0.58 -0.37 14.16
C ALA A 100 -0.46 0.68 13.06
N ILE A 101 0.67 0.73 12.36
CA ILE A 101 0.85 1.45 11.08
C ILE A 101 1.24 0.40 10.05
N CYS A 102 0.32 0.02 9.19
CA CYS A 102 0.50 -1.11 8.30
C CYS A 102 0.62 -0.67 6.84
N GLU A 103 1.58 -1.29 6.14
CA GLU A 103 1.68 -1.18 4.68
C GLU A 103 0.43 -1.71 3.99
N LYS A 104 0.22 -1.22 2.80
CA LYS A 104 -0.86 -1.71 1.94
C LYS A 104 -0.46 -3.03 1.24
N PRO A 105 -1.42 -3.91 0.94
CA PRO A 105 -2.80 -3.90 1.43
C PRO A 105 -2.86 -4.23 2.92
N LEU A 106 -3.83 -3.68 3.65
CA LEU A 106 -4.00 -4.03 5.07
C LEU A 106 -4.21 -5.54 5.25
N VAL A 107 -5.05 -6.12 4.41
CA VAL A 107 -5.36 -7.55 4.39
C VAL A 107 -5.50 -8.04 2.95
N LEU A 108 -5.43 -9.34 2.74
CA LEU A 108 -5.72 -9.93 1.42
C LEU A 108 -7.21 -10.13 1.19
N ASN A 109 -7.98 -10.35 2.25
CA ASN A 109 -9.41 -10.63 2.20
C ASN A 109 -10.17 -9.59 3.02
N PRO A 110 -11.13 -8.86 2.40
CA PRO A 110 -11.82 -7.74 3.06
C PRO A 110 -12.55 -8.12 4.37
N TRP A 111 -13.07 -9.35 4.49
CA TRP A 111 -13.76 -9.79 5.71
C TRP A 111 -12.85 -9.84 6.95
N ASN A 112 -11.52 -9.91 6.78
CA ASN A 112 -10.59 -9.82 7.91
C ASN A 112 -10.61 -8.43 8.58
N LEU A 113 -11.00 -7.38 7.84
CA LEU A 113 -11.14 -6.03 8.40
C LEU A 113 -12.19 -5.98 9.52
N ASP A 114 -13.27 -6.73 9.40
CA ASP A 114 -14.34 -6.72 10.41
C ASP A 114 -13.83 -7.28 11.75
N ALA A 115 -13.01 -8.35 11.70
CA ALA A 115 -12.38 -8.90 12.89
C ALA A 115 -11.32 -7.95 13.48
N ILE A 116 -10.57 -7.23 12.65
CA ILE A 116 -9.63 -6.20 13.16
C ILE A 116 -10.38 -5.04 13.79
N LYS A 117 -11.51 -4.61 13.23
CA LYS A 117 -12.36 -3.55 13.79
C LYS A 117 -12.88 -3.91 15.18
N LEU A 118 -13.35 -5.12 15.36
CA LEU A 118 -13.75 -5.60 16.71
C LEU A 118 -12.59 -5.49 17.69
N MET A 119 -11.38 -5.86 17.29
CA MET A 119 -10.19 -5.71 18.14
C MET A 119 -9.83 -4.25 18.44
N GLU A 120 -10.03 -3.32 17.49
CA GLU A 120 -9.89 -1.88 17.75
C GLU A 120 -10.86 -1.42 18.87
N GLU A 121 -12.11 -1.85 18.78
CA GLU A 121 -13.14 -1.54 19.78
C GLU A 121 -12.81 -2.13 21.16
N GLU A 122 -12.35 -3.37 21.21
CA GLU A 122 -11.96 -4.06 22.46
C GLU A 122 -10.72 -3.44 23.12
N THR A 123 -9.74 -3.04 22.33
CA THR A 123 -8.43 -2.58 22.84
C THR A 123 -8.34 -1.07 22.99
N GLY A 124 -9.22 -0.30 22.34
CA GLY A 124 -9.12 1.14 22.22
C GLY A 124 -7.89 1.59 21.42
N LYS A 125 -7.31 0.70 20.58
CA LYS A 125 -6.18 0.98 19.73
C LYS A 125 -6.63 1.03 18.26
N ILE A 126 -5.85 1.69 17.42
CA ILE A 126 -6.21 1.99 16.03
C ILE A 126 -5.20 1.35 15.07
N VAL A 127 -5.71 0.82 13.98
CA VAL A 127 -4.94 0.39 12.81
C VAL A 127 -4.96 1.49 11.76
N TYR A 128 -3.80 2.03 11.47
CA TYR A 128 -3.59 2.99 10.38
C TYR A 128 -3.01 2.29 9.16
N THR A 129 -3.38 2.76 7.98
CA THR A 129 -2.86 2.26 6.70
C THR A 129 -2.03 3.31 5.98
N VAL A 130 -0.98 2.87 5.28
CA VAL A 130 -0.10 3.75 4.51
C VAL A 130 -0.70 4.01 3.13
N LEU A 131 -1.60 5.00 3.03
CA LEU A 131 -2.19 5.47 1.77
C LEU A 131 -1.41 6.68 1.25
N GLN A 132 -0.16 6.45 0.88
CA GLN A 132 0.81 7.51 0.57
C GLN A 132 0.40 8.46 -0.56
N LEU A 133 -0.43 8.03 -1.53
CA LEU A 133 -0.88 8.90 -2.61
C LEU A 133 -1.89 9.93 -2.14
N ARG A 134 -2.65 9.66 -1.07
CA ARG A 134 -3.59 10.62 -0.49
C ARG A 134 -2.91 11.82 0.19
N VAL A 135 -1.63 11.68 0.56
CA VAL A 135 -0.83 12.78 1.16
C VAL A 135 0.12 13.43 0.13
N HIS A 136 0.07 12.99 -1.14
CA HIS A 136 0.91 13.57 -2.20
C HIS A 136 0.37 14.95 -2.60
N PRO A 137 1.19 16.03 -2.58
CA PRO A 137 0.70 17.40 -2.81
C PRO A 137 -0.05 17.56 -4.13
N SER A 138 0.47 17.01 -5.25
CA SER A 138 -0.19 17.13 -6.55
C SER A 138 -1.54 16.37 -6.61
N ILE A 139 -1.69 15.29 -5.84
CA ILE A 139 -2.94 14.53 -5.78
C ILE A 139 -3.97 15.28 -4.91
N ILE A 140 -3.54 15.92 -3.83
CA ILE A 140 -4.40 16.80 -3.03
C ILE A 140 -4.88 17.99 -3.87
N GLU A 141 -3.99 18.63 -4.62
CA GLU A 141 -4.35 19.72 -5.54
C GLU A 141 -5.35 19.25 -6.61
N LEU A 142 -5.12 18.09 -7.22
CA LEU A 142 -6.05 17.48 -8.17
C LEU A 142 -7.42 17.24 -7.55
N LYS A 143 -7.48 16.73 -6.30
CA LYS A 143 -8.75 16.53 -5.59
C LYS A 143 -9.52 17.83 -5.41
N ASN A 144 -8.83 18.88 -4.98
CA ASN A 144 -9.44 20.19 -4.78
C ASN A 144 -9.97 20.77 -6.12
N LYS A 145 -9.24 20.58 -7.20
CA LYS A 145 -9.64 20.99 -8.55
C LYS A 145 -10.90 20.24 -8.99
N ILE A 146 -10.92 18.90 -8.86
CA ILE A 146 -12.09 18.07 -9.20
C ILE A 146 -13.30 18.49 -8.37
N ALA A 147 -13.14 18.73 -7.08
CA ALA A 147 -14.24 19.14 -6.19
C ALA A 147 -14.81 20.52 -6.53
N ALA A 148 -13.99 21.42 -7.07
CA ALA A 148 -14.42 22.76 -7.48
C ALA A 148 -15.05 22.80 -8.89
N GLU A 149 -14.82 21.79 -9.71
CA GLU A 149 -15.30 21.72 -11.10
C GLU A 149 -16.78 21.33 -11.14
N LYS A 150 -17.60 22.17 -11.79
CA LYS A 150 -19.00 21.83 -12.10
C LYS A 150 -19.06 21.05 -13.41
N ARG A 151 -18.74 19.76 -13.34
CA ARG A 151 -18.69 18.88 -14.51
C ARG A 151 -20.03 18.19 -14.75
N VAL A 152 -20.44 18.14 -16.01
CA VAL A 152 -21.51 17.26 -16.49
C VAL A 152 -20.86 16.03 -17.14
N GLY A 153 -21.22 14.84 -16.66
CA GLY A 153 -20.65 13.56 -17.13
C GLY A 153 -19.40 13.10 -16.37
N LYS A 154 -18.93 11.89 -16.70
CA LYS A 154 -17.79 11.25 -16.04
C LYS A 154 -16.47 11.64 -16.69
N TYR A 155 -15.40 11.62 -15.91
CA TYR A 155 -14.03 11.70 -16.42
C TYR A 155 -13.64 10.39 -17.10
N ASN A 156 -12.90 10.47 -18.23
CA ASN A 156 -12.29 9.32 -18.87
C ASN A 156 -10.82 9.24 -18.45
N ILE A 157 -10.44 8.09 -17.87
CA ILE A 157 -9.12 7.91 -17.29
C ILE A 157 -8.46 6.68 -17.90
N ASP A 158 -7.21 6.82 -18.33
CA ASP A 158 -6.34 5.70 -18.63
C ASP A 158 -5.23 5.63 -17.58
N LEU A 159 -5.15 4.50 -16.87
CA LEU A 159 -4.10 4.19 -15.92
C LEU A 159 -3.18 3.13 -16.49
N THR A 160 -1.93 3.46 -16.71
CA THR A 160 -0.86 2.51 -17.07
C THR A 160 0.18 2.49 -15.97
N TYR A 161 0.45 1.31 -15.41
CA TYR A 161 1.58 1.13 -14.51
C TYR A 161 2.34 -0.15 -14.84
N ILE A 162 3.56 0.02 -15.31
CA ILE A 162 4.49 -1.07 -15.64
C ILE A 162 5.69 -0.92 -14.72
N THR A 163 6.01 -1.97 -13.96
CA THR A 163 7.18 -1.99 -13.08
C THR A 163 7.92 -3.32 -13.26
N SER A 164 8.90 -3.29 -14.16
CA SER A 164 9.70 -4.45 -14.56
C SER A 164 10.27 -5.20 -13.35
N ARG A 165 10.07 -6.52 -13.34
CA ARG A 165 10.56 -7.42 -12.28
C ARG A 165 11.30 -8.60 -12.90
N GLY A 166 12.44 -8.94 -12.31
CA GLY A 166 13.19 -10.13 -12.68
C GLY A 166 12.59 -11.42 -12.11
N LEU A 167 13.20 -12.56 -12.40
CA LEU A 167 12.75 -13.89 -11.95
C LEU A 167 12.60 -13.99 -10.42
N TRP A 168 13.39 -13.25 -9.66
CA TRP A 168 13.30 -13.19 -8.20
C TRP A 168 11.89 -12.86 -7.69
N TYR A 169 11.14 -12.04 -8.45
CA TYR A 169 9.77 -11.65 -8.08
C TYR A 169 8.86 -12.87 -8.01
N PHE A 170 8.93 -13.73 -9.02
CA PHE A 170 8.11 -14.94 -9.16
C PHE A 170 8.51 -16.04 -8.17
N ASN A 171 9.80 -16.08 -7.77
CA ASN A 171 10.33 -17.01 -6.78
C ASN A 171 10.12 -16.54 -5.33
N SER A 172 9.67 -15.29 -5.14
CA SER A 172 9.37 -14.72 -3.82
C SER A 172 7.86 -14.81 -3.51
N TRP A 173 7.50 -14.45 -2.28
CA TRP A 173 6.10 -14.35 -1.88
C TRP A 173 5.25 -13.41 -2.77
N LYS A 174 5.89 -12.50 -3.52
CA LYS A 174 5.22 -11.55 -4.42
C LYS A 174 4.62 -12.22 -5.66
N GLY A 175 5.25 -13.29 -6.16
CA GLY A 175 4.74 -14.11 -7.27
C GLY A 175 3.64 -15.08 -6.86
N ASP A 176 3.53 -15.40 -5.58
CA ASP A 176 2.50 -16.27 -5.05
C ASP A 176 1.21 -15.48 -4.78
N ILE A 177 0.16 -15.73 -5.55
CA ILE A 177 -1.11 -15.01 -5.44
C ILE A 177 -1.78 -15.19 -4.07
N SER A 178 -1.58 -16.34 -3.42
CA SER A 178 -2.12 -16.60 -2.08
C SER A 178 -1.46 -15.74 -1.00
N LYS A 179 -0.24 -15.24 -1.27
CA LYS A 179 0.55 -14.43 -0.35
C LYS A 179 0.56 -12.95 -0.70
N SER A 180 0.53 -12.62 -1.98
CA SER A 180 0.58 -11.23 -2.46
C SER A 180 -0.79 -10.64 -2.76
N GLY A 181 -1.78 -11.47 -3.08
CA GLY A 181 -3.07 -11.08 -3.61
C GLY A 181 -3.06 -10.83 -5.12
N GLY A 182 -1.94 -11.15 -5.81
CA GLY A 182 -1.76 -10.92 -7.25
C GLY A 182 -1.37 -9.48 -7.60
N ILE A 183 -1.21 -9.22 -8.90
CA ILE A 183 -0.68 -7.94 -9.43
C ILE A 183 -1.58 -6.77 -9.04
N ALA A 184 -2.90 -6.89 -9.23
CA ALA A 184 -3.85 -5.81 -8.89
C ALA A 184 -3.76 -5.41 -7.42
N THR A 185 -3.63 -6.37 -6.51
CA THR A 185 -3.50 -6.13 -5.06
C THR A 185 -2.11 -5.59 -4.72
N ASN A 186 -1.05 -6.22 -5.23
CA ASN A 186 0.32 -5.92 -4.80
C ASN A 186 0.82 -4.57 -5.32
N ILE A 187 0.58 -4.26 -6.61
CA ILE A 187 1.06 -3.02 -7.24
C ILE A 187 -0.06 -2.05 -7.63
N GLY A 188 -1.29 -2.53 -7.88
CA GLY A 188 -2.40 -1.70 -8.35
C GLY A 188 -3.13 -0.95 -7.25
N ILE A 189 -3.22 -1.51 -6.04
CA ILE A 189 -4.07 -0.99 -4.97
C ILE A 189 -3.81 0.49 -4.63
N HIS A 190 -2.59 0.98 -4.74
CA HIS A 190 -2.26 2.40 -4.53
C HIS A 190 -3.03 3.33 -5.46
N PHE A 191 -3.10 2.94 -6.74
CA PHE A 191 -3.78 3.73 -7.77
C PHE A 191 -5.29 3.60 -7.65
N PHE A 192 -5.77 2.39 -7.39
CA PHE A 192 -7.20 2.16 -7.18
C PHE A 192 -7.72 2.92 -5.96
N ASP A 193 -6.96 2.93 -4.86
CA ASP A 193 -7.29 3.73 -3.69
C ASP A 193 -7.35 5.22 -4.01
N MET A 194 -6.33 5.75 -4.69
CA MET A 194 -6.27 7.14 -5.12
C MET A 194 -7.46 7.49 -6.03
N LEU A 195 -7.78 6.65 -7.01
CA LEU A 195 -8.88 6.90 -7.95
C LEU A 195 -10.24 6.89 -7.23
N ILE A 196 -10.47 5.95 -6.31
CA ILE A 196 -11.69 5.93 -5.49
C ILE A 196 -11.77 7.19 -4.62
N TRP A 197 -10.67 7.61 -4.01
CA TRP A 197 -10.62 8.81 -3.18
C TRP A 197 -10.88 10.11 -3.96
N LEU A 198 -10.49 10.16 -5.24
CA LEU A 198 -10.70 11.30 -6.14
C LEU A 198 -12.10 11.32 -6.76
N PHE A 199 -12.61 10.17 -7.20
CA PHE A 199 -13.75 10.08 -8.10
C PHE A 199 -14.96 9.34 -7.53
N GLY A 200 -14.90 8.90 -6.28
CA GLY A 200 -16.02 8.26 -5.58
C GLY A 200 -16.01 6.74 -5.67
N ASN A 201 -17.12 6.13 -5.27
CA ASN A 201 -17.24 4.69 -5.08
C ASN A 201 -17.23 3.91 -6.40
N VAL A 202 -16.82 2.65 -6.33
CA VAL A 202 -16.90 1.70 -7.44
C VAL A 202 -18.36 1.33 -7.69
N ARG A 203 -18.83 1.50 -8.92
CA ARG A 203 -20.17 1.13 -9.39
C ARG A 203 -20.16 -0.15 -10.20
N TYR A 204 -19.10 -0.35 -11.00
CA TYR A 204 -18.92 -1.52 -11.84
C TYR A 204 -17.43 -1.80 -12.05
N GLN A 205 -17.07 -3.07 -12.27
CA GLN A 205 -15.72 -3.44 -12.69
C GLN A 205 -15.78 -4.61 -13.68
N GLU A 206 -14.85 -4.64 -14.62
CA GLU A 206 -14.69 -5.69 -15.62
C GLU A 206 -13.19 -6.02 -15.77
N LEU A 207 -12.87 -7.31 -15.80
CA LEU A 207 -11.51 -7.81 -15.99
C LEU A 207 -11.35 -8.28 -17.44
N HIS A 208 -10.35 -7.74 -18.16
CA HIS A 208 -10.10 -8.05 -19.56
C HIS A 208 -8.92 -9.00 -19.76
N LEU A 209 -7.94 -8.92 -18.85
CA LEU A 209 -6.71 -9.71 -18.89
C LEU A 209 -6.25 -10.01 -17.47
N ALA A 210 -5.87 -11.25 -17.23
CA ALA A 210 -5.18 -11.67 -16.00
C ALA A 210 -4.25 -12.84 -16.32
N ASP A 211 -2.96 -12.61 -16.17
CA ASP A 211 -1.93 -13.64 -16.22
C ASP A 211 -0.88 -13.41 -15.11
N GLU A 212 0.18 -14.20 -15.09
CA GLU A 212 1.23 -14.11 -14.08
C GLU A 212 2.01 -12.79 -14.11
N ARG A 213 2.01 -12.07 -15.24
CA ARG A 213 2.86 -10.91 -15.49
C ARG A 213 2.08 -9.62 -15.63
N LYS A 214 0.81 -9.69 -16.01
CA LYS A 214 -0.01 -8.51 -16.27
C LYS A 214 -1.49 -8.73 -16.02
N THR A 215 -2.16 -7.65 -15.74
CA THR A 215 -3.60 -7.62 -15.56
C THR A 215 -4.16 -6.29 -16.06
N ALA A 216 -5.35 -6.33 -16.64
CA ALA A 216 -6.00 -5.14 -17.19
C ALA A 216 -7.52 -5.26 -17.11
N GLY A 217 -8.19 -4.12 -17.03
CA GLY A 217 -9.65 -4.11 -16.98
C GLY A 217 -10.21 -2.69 -17.02
N TYR A 218 -11.45 -2.61 -16.62
CA TYR A 218 -12.23 -1.39 -16.57
C TYR A 218 -12.90 -1.23 -15.21
N ILE A 219 -12.99 -0.02 -14.73
CA ILE A 219 -13.70 0.35 -13.50
C ILE A 219 -14.57 1.56 -13.78
N GLU A 220 -15.82 1.49 -13.37
CA GLU A 220 -16.71 2.63 -13.33
C GLU A 220 -16.84 3.12 -11.89
N LEU A 221 -16.49 4.40 -11.66
CA LEU A 221 -16.62 5.11 -10.40
C LEU A 221 -17.85 6.04 -10.46
N ASP A 222 -18.20 6.68 -9.34
CA ASP A 222 -19.28 7.68 -9.32
C ASP A 222 -19.08 8.74 -10.40
N ASN A 223 -17.84 9.28 -10.50
CA ASN A 223 -17.51 10.41 -11.37
C ASN A 223 -16.47 10.10 -12.46
N ALA A 224 -16.06 8.83 -12.64
CA ALA A 224 -15.07 8.47 -13.66
C ALA A 224 -15.29 7.09 -14.27
N CYS A 225 -14.81 6.94 -15.50
CA CYS A 225 -14.62 5.69 -16.22
C CYS A 225 -13.12 5.45 -16.37
N VAL A 226 -12.61 4.33 -15.87
CA VAL A 226 -11.16 4.06 -15.79
C VAL A 226 -10.83 2.81 -16.58
N ARG A 227 -10.04 2.93 -17.64
CA ARG A 227 -9.35 1.80 -18.26
C ARG A 227 -7.99 1.66 -17.57
N TRP A 228 -7.63 0.47 -17.16
CA TRP A 228 -6.39 0.27 -16.43
C TRP A 228 -5.58 -0.91 -16.95
N PHE A 229 -4.25 -0.77 -16.92
CA PHE A 229 -3.27 -1.78 -17.29
C PHE A 229 -2.11 -1.79 -16.30
N LEU A 230 -1.82 -2.96 -15.73
CA LEU A 230 -0.74 -3.18 -14.77
C LEU A 230 0.15 -4.32 -15.28
N SER A 231 1.47 -4.12 -15.26
CA SER A 231 2.42 -5.16 -15.67
C SER A 231 3.69 -5.17 -14.83
N VAL A 232 4.26 -6.36 -14.67
CA VAL A 232 5.61 -6.60 -14.14
C VAL A 232 6.57 -7.10 -15.22
N ASP A 233 6.13 -7.19 -16.47
CA ASP A 233 6.96 -7.63 -17.59
C ASP A 233 7.70 -6.45 -18.24
N GLN A 234 9.03 -6.59 -18.37
CA GLN A 234 9.87 -5.62 -19.06
C GLN A 234 9.47 -5.42 -20.54
N LYS A 235 8.89 -6.46 -21.16
CA LYS A 235 8.48 -6.39 -22.56
C LYS A 235 7.38 -5.36 -22.82
N ASP A 236 6.54 -5.09 -21.83
CA ASP A 236 5.44 -4.14 -21.92
C ASP A 236 5.89 -2.67 -21.74
N LEU A 237 7.16 -2.42 -21.34
CA LEU A 237 7.68 -1.06 -21.23
C LEU A 237 7.67 -0.36 -22.61
N PRO A 238 7.26 0.92 -22.71
CA PRO A 238 7.37 1.71 -23.91
C PRO A 238 8.83 1.85 -24.40
N ALA A 239 9.02 2.09 -25.69
CA ALA A 239 10.34 2.17 -26.31
C ALA A 239 11.27 3.17 -25.59
N HIS A 240 10.77 4.37 -25.30
CA HIS A 240 11.54 5.42 -24.61
C HIS A 240 12.00 5.01 -23.20
N ALA A 241 11.20 4.20 -22.47
CA ALA A 241 11.60 3.72 -21.16
C ALA A 241 12.68 2.63 -21.25
N LYS A 242 12.59 1.76 -22.27
CA LYS A 242 13.61 0.75 -22.57
C LYS A 242 14.94 1.39 -22.98
N GLU A 243 14.93 2.35 -23.88
CA GLU A 243 16.11 3.10 -24.37
C GLU A 243 16.83 3.83 -23.23
N ASN A 244 16.09 4.39 -22.29
CA ASN A 244 16.66 5.08 -21.12
C ASN A 244 16.96 4.15 -19.92
N ASN A 245 16.81 2.84 -20.06
CA ASN A 245 16.99 1.85 -18.99
C ASN A 245 16.14 2.15 -17.74
N VAL A 246 14.96 2.74 -17.92
CA VAL A 246 14.02 3.02 -16.81
C VAL A 246 13.14 1.81 -16.59
N PRO A 247 13.22 1.13 -15.41
CA PRO A 247 12.50 -0.13 -15.17
C PRO A 247 11.01 0.07 -14.87
N THR A 248 10.55 1.31 -14.80
CA THR A 248 9.18 1.64 -14.41
C THR A 248 8.60 2.69 -15.34
N PHE A 249 7.39 2.44 -15.83
CA PHE A 249 6.58 3.42 -16.57
C PHE A 249 5.25 3.61 -15.84
N ARG A 250 4.90 4.86 -15.60
CA ARG A 250 3.65 5.25 -14.96
C ARG A 250 3.04 6.38 -15.77
N SER A 251 1.78 6.20 -16.15
CA SER A 251 0.99 7.21 -16.84
C SER A 251 -0.44 7.18 -16.32
N ILE A 252 -0.98 8.33 -16.03
CA ILE A 252 -2.40 8.53 -15.75
C ILE A 252 -2.85 9.71 -16.62
N THR A 253 -3.76 9.43 -17.54
CA THR A 253 -4.40 10.51 -18.31
C THR A 253 -5.82 10.72 -17.80
N ILE A 254 -6.26 11.96 -17.74
CA ILE A 254 -7.64 12.36 -17.47
C ILE A 254 -8.11 13.19 -18.66
N ASP A 255 -9.13 12.69 -19.37
CA ASP A 255 -9.61 13.30 -20.62
C ASP A 255 -8.44 13.62 -21.58
N GLU A 256 -7.61 12.59 -21.84
CA GLU A 256 -6.43 12.62 -22.72
C GLU A 256 -5.27 13.53 -22.27
N LYS A 257 -5.38 14.16 -21.08
CA LYS A 257 -4.30 14.99 -20.52
C LYS A 257 -3.53 14.21 -19.47
N GLU A 258 -2.22 14.08 -19.66
CA GLU A 258 -1.31 13.45 -18.72
C GLU A 258 -1.29 14.21 -17.39
N ILE A 259 -1.41 13.46 -16.27
CA ILE A 259 -1.25 13.99 -14.93
C ILE A 259 0.17 13.73 -14.45
N GLU A 260 0.94 14.79 -14.33
CA GLU A 260 2.31 14.69 -13.82
C GLU A 260 2.32 14.62 -12.29
N PHE A 261 2.69 13.47 -11.76
CA PHE A 261 2.87 13.25 -10.30
C PHE A 261 4.10 12.41 -9.98
N SER A 262 4.99 12.22 -10.98
CA SER A 262 6.22 11.41 -10.81
C SER A 262 7.26 12.06 -9.89
N GLY A 263 7.16 13.37 -9.66
CA GLY A 263 7.99 14.10 -8.71
C GLY A 263 7.51 13.98 -7.26
N ARG A 264 8.41 14.26 -6.28
CA ARG A 264 8.10 14.38 -4.85
C ARG A 264 7.58 13.10 -4.18
N PHE A 265 7.97 11.90 -4.65
CA PHE A 265 7.73 10.63 -3.93
C PHE A 265 8.67 10.42 -2.74
N THR A 266 9.61 11.31 -2.52
CA THR A 266 10.44 11.34 -1.32
C THR A 266 9.57 11.83 -0.16
N ASP A 267 9.74 11.18 0.99
CA ASP A 267 9.16 11.60 2.28
C ASP A 267 7.65 11.44 2.48
N LEU A 268 6.92 10.80 1.55
CA LEU A 268 5.48 10.56 1.72
C LEU A 268 5.17 9.72 2.98
N HIS A 269 6.05 8.78 3.37
CA HIS A 269 5.89 8.05 4.62
C HIS A 269 5.99 8.98 5.83
N THR A 270 6.93 9.91 5.82
CA THR A 270 7.06 10.90 6.90
C THR A 270 5.81 11.77 7.03
N LEU A 271 5.17 12.16 5.91
CA LEU A 271 3.90 12.88 5.92
C LEU A 271 2.77 12.02 6.50
N VAL A 272 2.66 10.76 6.08
CA VAL A 272 1.68 9.81 6.66
C VAL A 272 1.87 9.67 8.17
N TYR A 273 3.11 9.53 8.64
CA TYR A 273 3.39 9.42 10.08
C TYR A 273 3.03 10.69 10.85
N LYS A 274 3.31 11.86 10.29
CA LYS A 274 2.89 13.13 10.89
C LYS A 274 1.38 13.20 11.05
N ASP A 275 0.63 12.89 10.01
CA ASP A 275 -0.84 12.88 10.06
C ASP A 275 -1.37 11.88 11.08
N ILE A 276 -0.80 10.66 11.15
CA ILE A 276 -1.17 9.65 12.14
C ILE A 276 -0.93 10.16 13.57
N LEU A 277 0.24 10.73 13.83
CA LEU A 277 0.62 11.23 15.15
C LEU A 277 -0.21 12.45 15.59
N GLU A 278 -0.78 13.17 14.65
CA GLU A 278 -1.69 14.31 14.85
C GLU A 278 -3.18 13.88 14.82
N GLY A 279 -3.48 12.59 14.73
CA GLY A 279 -4.85 12.05 14.75
C GLY A 279 -5.62 12.16 13.43
N ARG A 280 -4.93 12.42 12.31
CA ARG A 280 -5.51 12.54 10.96
C ARG A 280 -5.18 11.36 10.05
N GLY A 281 -4.63 10.27 10.59
CA GLY A 281 -4.27 9.10 9.81
C GLY A 281 -5.48 8.37 9.21
N TYR A 282 -5.26 7.69 8.09
CA TYR A 282 -6.27 6.85 7.44
C TYR A 282 -6.38 5.50 8.14
N GLY A 283 -7.60 5.05 8.40
CA GLY A 283 -7.91 3.81 9.12
C GLY A 283 -8.44 2.70 8.22
N ILE A 284 -9.04 1.71 8.85
CA ILE A 284 -9.58 0.49 8.19
C ILE A 284 -10.64 0.84 7.15
N GLU A 285 -11.58 1.73 7.49
CA GLU A 285 -12.68 2.07 6.60
C GLU A 285 -12.22 2.87 5.37
N ASP A 286 -11.12 3.61 5.48
CA ASP A 286 -10.50 4.29 4.34
C ASP A 286 -9.92 3.30 3.33
N ALA A 287 -9.37 2.18 3.79
CA ALA A 287 -8.79 1.14 2.93
C ALA A 287 -9.84 0.17 2.36
N ARG A 288 -10.99 0.02 3.01
CA ARG A 288 -12.02 -0.96 2.66
C ARG A 288 -12.46 -0.91 1.18
N PRO A 289 -12.75 0.26 0.58
CA PRO A 289 -13.20 0.32 -0.81
C PRO A 289 -12.18 -0.23 -1.81
N SER A 290 -10.91 0.12 -1.65
CA SER A 290 -9.84 -0.39 -2.53
C SER A 290 -9.55 -1.87 -2.31
N LEU A 291 -9.67 -2.37 -1.08
CA LEU A 291 -9.54 -3.80 -0.77
C LEU A 291 -10.69 -4.61 -1.36
N ASN A 292 -11.93 -4.12 -1.28
CA ASN A 292 -13.08 -4.74 -1.92
C ASN A 292 -12.89 -4.84 -3.43
N LEU A 293 -12.42 -3.76 -4.06
CA LEU A 293 -12.16 -3.75 -5.50
C LEU A 293 -11.10 -4.78 -5.91
N VAL A 294 -9.92 -4.80 -5.27
CA VAL A 294 -8.86 -5.74 -5.65
C VAL A 294 -9.22 -7.20 -5.32
N SER A 295 -10.04 -7.42 -4.29
CA SER A 295 -10.61 -8.74 -3.99
C SER A 295 -11.60 -9.18 -5.08
N SER A 296 -12.47 -8.28 -5.51
CA SER A 296 -13.39 -8.54 -6.63
C SER A 296 -12.63 -8.87 -7.93
N ILE A 297 -11.63 -8.05 -8.30
CA ILE A 297 -10.77 -8.28 -9.47
C ILE A 297 -10.12 -9.67 -9.41
N ARG A 298 -9.55 -10.05 -8.26
CA ARG A 298 -8.89 -11.35 -8.08
C ARG A 298 -9.83 -12.54 -8.26
N ASN A 299 -11.09 -12.39 -7.92
CA ASN A 299 -12.10 -13.44 -7.99
C ASN A 299 -12.96 -13.40 -9.28
N THR A 300 -12.66 -12.47 -10.19
CA THR A 300 -13.35 -12.33 -11.48
C THR A 300 -12.57 -13.06 -12.56
N THR A 301 -13.28 -13.81 -13.42
CA THR A 301 -12.70 -14.38 -14.64
C THR A 301 -12.66 -13.31 -15.74
N PRO A 302 -11.58 -13.22 -16.52
CA PRO A 302 -11.52 -12.29 -17.66
C PRO A 302 -12.66 -12.51 -18.64
N MET A 303 -13.31 -11.43 -19.04
CA MET A 303 -14.46 -11.44 -19.94
C MET A 303 -14.04 -11.07 -21.37
N SER A 304 -14.90 -11.41 -22.34
CA SER A 304 -14.74 -10.99 -23.73
C SER A 304 -14.80 -9.46 -23.84
N LYS A 305 -13.87 -8.89 -24.59
CA LYS A 305 -13.58 -7.47 -24.62
C LYS A 305 -14.61 -6.66 -25.42
N ASN A 306 -15.26 -5.70 -24.78
CA ASN A 306 -15.87 -4.59 -25.50
C ASN A 306 -14.76 -3.59 -25.84
N LYS A 307 -14.43 -3.44 -27.13
CA LYS A 307 -13.29 -2.63 -27.60
C LYS A 307 -13.28 -1.18 -27.10
N SER A 308 -14.45 -0.62 -26.79
CA SER A 308 -14.55 0.79 -26.33
C SER A 308 -14.02 1.02 -24.92
N ILE A 309 -13.96 -0.03 -24.08
CA ILE A 309 -13.54 0.05 -22.68
C ILE A 309 -12.22 -0.70 -22.39
N VAL A 310 -11.61 -1.28 -23.44
CA VAL A 310 -10.31 -1.96 -23.31
C VAL A 310 -9.18 -0.95 -23.28
N HIS A 311 -8.23 -1.16 -22.37
CA HIS A 311 -7.03 -0.33 -22.29
C HIS A 311 -6.13 -0.52 -23.52
N PRO A 312 -5.55 0.54 -24.12
CA PRO A 312 -4.75 0.45 -25.36
C PRO A 312 -3.57 -0.54 -25.30
N PHE A 313 -2.97 -0.74 -24.13
CA PHE A 313 -1.85 -1.67 -23.93
C PHE A 313 -2.26 -3.17 -23.97
N VAL A 314 -3.53 -3.50 -23.92
CA VAL A 314 -3.99 -4.90 -23.99
C VAL A 314 -3.81 -5.48 -25.38
N ASP A 315 -4.00 -4.67 -26.43
CA ASP A 315 -3.94 -5.09 -27.84
C ASP A 315 -2.57 -4.82 -28.51
N GLN A 316 -1.63 -4.19 -27.79
CA GLN A 316 -0.24 -4.05 -28.26
C GLN A 316 0.46 -5.42 -28.14
N LYS A 317 0.74 -6.07 -29.30
CA LYS A 317 1.52 -7.31 -29.41
C LYS A 317 3.01 -7.04 -29.43
#